data_13dbc70d68eb239c6bb998c6d7010246
#
_entry.id   13dbc70d68eb239c6bb998c6d7010246
#
_cell.length_a   1.000
_cell.length_b   1.000
_cell.length_c   1.000
_cell.angle_alpha   90.00
_cell.angle_beta   90.00
_cell.angle_gamma   90.00
#
_symmetry.space_group_name_H-M   'P 1'
#
loop_
_entity.id
_entity.type
_entity.pdbx_description
1 polymer ?
#
loop_
_entity_poly.entity_id
_entity_poly.type
_entity_poly.pdbx_seq_one_letter_code
_entity_poly.pdbx_strand_id
1 'polypeptide(L)'
;MRIGYRRVSSLDQSTARQLDRIPLDKVFEDHASGKDTSRPELQAALEWARGGDRLILHSMDRLARNLGDLRRIVESLTSRGVEVEFIKESVIFNGKSWRHLP
;
A
#
# COMPACT_ATOMS: atom_id res chain seq x y z
N MET A 1 -7.40 -6.58 10.75
CA MET A 1 -7.54 -7.14 9.38
C MET A 1 -6.33 -6.79 8.55
N ARG A 2 -5.85 -7.72 7.76
CA ARG A 2 -4.74 -7.49 6.84
C ARG A 2 -5.27 -7.23 5.45
N ILE A 3 -4.95 -6.05 4.92
CA ILE A 3 -5.44 -5.59 3.63
C ILE A 3 -4.24 -5.47 2.69
N GLY A 4 -4.30 -6.15 1.55
CA GLY A 4 -3.25 -6.04 0.54
C GLY A 4 -3.66 -5.08 -0.56
N TYR A 5 -2.71 -4.29 -1.02
CA TYR A 5 -2.88 -3.52 -2.25
C TYR A 5 -1.77 -3.88 -3.21
N ARG A 6 -2.13 -4.16 -4.44
CA ARG A 6 -1.14 -4.43 -5.48
C ARG A 6 -1.54 -3.73 -6.77
N ARG A 7 -0.53 -3.29 -7.48
CA ARG A 7 -0.70 -2.70 -8.80
C ARG A 7 0.05 -3.55 -9.79
N VAL A 8 -0.67 -4.09 -10.76
CA VAL A 8 -0.09 -4.99 -11.75
C VAL A 8 -0.21 -4.39 -13.14
N SER A 9 0.77 -4.68 -13.98
CA SER A 9 0.70 -4.37 -15.40
C SER A 9 0.74 -5.67 -16.17
N SER A 10 0.34 -5.62 -17.44
CA SER A 10 0.40 -6.79 -18.29
C SER A 10 1.83 -7.33 -18.46
N LEU A 11 2.83 -6.51 -18.16
CA LEU A 11 4.23 -6.87 -18.30
C LEU A 11 4.90 -7.28 -16.98
N ASP A 12 4.21 -7.11 -15.84
CA ASP A 12 4.83 -7.32 -14.53
C ASP A 12 3.98 -8.26 -13.68
N GLN A 13 4.05 -9.56 -14.02
CA GLN A 13 3.30 -10.57 -13.28
C GLN A 13 4.00 -11.00 -11.98
N SER A 14 5.31 -10.80 -11.90
CA SER A 14 6.06 -11.28 -10.73
C SER A 14 5.74 -10.49 -9.46
N THR A 15 5.41 -9.21 -9.59
CA THR A 15 5.08 -8.38 -8.44
C THR A 15 3.80 -8.84 -7.74
N ALA A 16 2.81 -9.26 -8.53
CA ALA A 16 1.55 -9.77 -7.96
C ALA A 16 1.78 -11.03 -7.12
N ARG A 17 2.71 -11.89 -7.54
CA ARG A 17 3.00 -13.14 -6.84
C ARG A 17 3.63 -12.93 -5.47
N GLN A 18 4.29 -11.82 -5.25
CA GLN A 18 4.99 -11.61 -3.99
C GLN A 18 4.02 -11.46 -2.82
N LEU A 19 2.85 -10.91 -3.06
CA LEU A 19 1.83 -10.79 -2.02
C LEU A 19 1.05 -12.09 -1.82
N ASP A 20 1.10 -13.01 -2.77
CA ASP A 20 0.34 -14.26 -2.68
C ASP A 20 0.81 -15.15 -1.51
N ARG A 21 2.01 -14.96 -1.02
CA ARG A 21 2.54 -15.73 0.11
C ARG A 21 2.18 -15.13 1.46
N ILE A 22 1.55 -13.98 1.48
CA ILE A 22 1.20 -13.27 2.69
C ILE A 22 -0.27 -13.50 2.98
N PRO A 23 -0.63 -13.93 4.20
CA PRO A 23 -2.05 -14.09 4.53
C PRO A 23 -2.72 -12.73 4.56
N LEU A 24 -3.69 -12.54 3.67
CA LEU A 24 -4.44 -11.30 3.55
C LEU A 24 -5.92 -11.58 3.67
N ASP A 25 -6.62 -10.73 4.41
CA ASP A 25 -8.06 -10.85 4.57
C ASP A 25 -8.81 -10.24 3.40
N LYS A 26 -8.24 -9.21 2.77
CA LYS A 26 -8.82 -8.55 1.61
C LYS A 26 -7.70 -8.01 0.74
N VAL A 27 -7.91 -8.06 -0.58
CA VAL A 27 -6.95 -7.56 -1.57
C VAL A 27 -7.63 -6.58 -2.49
N PHE A 28 -6.99 -5.44 -2.69
CA PHE A 28 -7.37 -4.45 -3.69
C PHE A 28 -6.31 -4.46 -4.79
N GLU A 29 -6.72 -4.52 -6.04
CA GLU A 29 -5.79 -4.63 -7.14
C GLU A 29 -6.14 -3.64 -8.25
N ASP A 30 -5.18 -2.81 -8.61
CA ASP A 30 -5.29 -1.92 -9.77
C ASP A 30 -4.48 -2.47 -10.93
N HIS A 31 -5.00 -2.29 -12.13
CA HIS A 31 -4.31 -2.66 -13.35
C HIS A 31 -3.74 -1.41 -14.00
N ALA A 32 -2.41 -1.35 -14.11
CA ALA A 32 -1.74 -0.24 -14.74
C ALA A 32 -1.69 -0.48 -16.24
N SER A 33 -2.36 0.35 -17.00
CA SER A 33 -2.21 0.37 -18.46
C SER A 33 -1.56 1.70 -18.84
N GLY A 34 -0.53 1.62 -19.63
CA GLY A 34 0.28 2.69 -20.18
C GLY A 34 0.04 4.11 -19.71
N LYS A 35 -1.02 4.75 -20.17
CA LYS A 35 -1.29 6.15 -19.90
C LYS A 35 -2.23 6.38 -18.73
N ASP A 36 -2.85 5.32 -18.22
CA ASP A 36 -3.83 5.47 -17.16
C ASP A 36 -3.13 5.50 -15.81
N THR A 37 -3.20 6.65 -15.15
CA THR A 37 -2.62 6.84 -13.82
C THR A 37 -3.63 6.72 -12.71
N SER A 38 -4.91 6.49 -13.04
CA SER A 38 -5.93 6.37 -12.02
C SER A 38 -5.74 5.07 -11.22
N ARG A 39 -6.05 5.14 -9.95
CA ARG A 39 -5.91 4.01 -9.03
C ARG A 39 -7.15 3.90 -8.16
N PRO A 40 -8.30 3.52 -8.76
CA PRO A 40 -9.55 3.46 -8.00
C PRO A 40 -9.53 2.44 -6.89
N GLU A 41 -8.81 1.32 -7.06
CA GLU A 41 -8.72 0.32 -6.01
C GLU A 41 -7.84 0.77 -4.86
N LEU A 42 -6.79 1.58 -5.13
CA LEU A 42 -6.03 2.18 -4.04
C LEU A 42 -6.91 3.12 -3.22
N GLN A 43 -7.70 3.95 -3.90
CA GLN A 43 -8.60 4.85 -3.21
C GLN A 43 -9.60 4.07 -2.36
N ALA A 44 -10.14 2.97 -2.90
CA ALA A 44 -11.05 2.11 -2.17
C ALA A 44 -10.38 1.50 -0.94
N ALA A 45 -9.12 1.07 -1.08
CA ALA A 45 -8.38 0.50 0.05
C ALA A 45 -8.15 1.55 1.15
N LEU A 46 -7.79 2.77 0.76
CA LEU A 46 -7.57 3.85 1.72
C LEU A 46 -8.85 4.20 2.49
N GLU A 47 -9.99 4.12 1.82
CA GLU A 47 -11.29 4.38 2.46
C GLU A 47 -11.77 3.20 3.30
N TRP A 48 -11.45 1.98 2.87
CA TRP A 48 -11.84 0.75 3.55
C TRP A 48 -11.12 0.56 4.89
N ALA A 49 -9.83 0.91 4.94
CA ALA A 49 -8.98 0.65 6.09
C ALA A 49 -9.44 1.44 7.31
N ARG A 50 -9.45 0.76 8.45
CA ARG A 50 -9.87 1.34 9.73
C ARG A 50 -8.82 1.09 10.80
N GLY A 51 -8.95 1.74 11.94
CA GLY A 51 -8.04 1.52 13.06
C GLY A 51 -7.94 0.05 13.42
N GLY A 52 -6.72 -0.43 13.58
CA GLY A 52 -6.43 -1.84 13.82
C GLY A 52 -6.10 -2.63 12.57
N ASP A 53 -6.38 -2.09 11.39
CA ASP A 53 -6.03 -2.75 10.13
C ASP A 53 -4.59 -2.47 9.75
N ARG A 54 -4.04 -3.32 8.88
CA ARG A 54 -2.71 -3.12 8.31
C ARG A 54 -2.82 -3.18 6.79
N LEU A 55 -2.37 -2.12 6.12
CA LEU A 55 -2.29 -2.09 4.66
C LEU A 55 -0.90 -2.57 4.24
N ILE A 56 -0.87 -3.60 3.40
CA ILE A 56 0.36 -4.26 3.00
C ILE A 56 0.58 -4.05 1.51
N LEU A 57 1.75 -3.51 1.15
CA LEU A 57 2.13 -3.26 -0.24
C LEU A 57 3.50 -3.91 -0.50
N HIS A 58 3.78 -4.18 -1.76
CA HIS A 58 5.08 -4.73 -2.14
C HIS A 58 6.20 -3.73 -1.87
N SER A 59 6.02 -2.46 -2.28
CA SER A 59 7.08 -1.47 -2.18
C SER A 59 6.50 -0.06 -2.09
N MET A 60 7.32 0.88 -1.65
CA MET A 60 6.88 2.28 -1.48
C MET A 60 6.45 2.91 -2.79
N ASP A 61 7.10 2.57 -3.90
CA ASP A 61 6.77 3.12 -5.21
C ASP A 61 5.40 2.67 -5.72
N ARG A 62 4.85 1.59 -5.15
CA ARG A 62 3.50 1.14 -5.48
C ARG A 62 2.43 2.02 -4.83
N LEU A 63 2.79 2.72 -3.77
CA LEU A 63 1.84 3.59 -3.06
C LEU A 63 1.89 5.01 -3.61
N ALA A 64 3.09 5.56 -3.84
CA ALA A 64 3.23 6.94 -4.28
C ALA A 64 4.49 7.09 -5.14
N ARG A 65 4.49 8.11 -6.00
CA ARG A 65 5.61 8.36 -6.92
C ARG A 65 6.74 9.16 -6.28
N ASN A 66 6.43 9.93 -5.25
CA ASN A 66 7.43 10.78 -4.61
C ASN A 66 7.26 10.69 -3.10
N LEU A 67 8.28 11.16 -2.40
CA LEU A 67 8.33 11.06 -0.94
C LEU A 67 7.25 11.90 -0.27
N GLY A 68 6.93 13.07 -0.82
CA GLY A 68 5.91 13.93 -0.25
C GLY A 68 4.53 13.28 -0.24
N ASP A 69 4.14 12.68 -1.37
CA ASP A 69 2.86 11.97 -1.46
C ASP A 69 2.87 10.73 -0.56
N LEU A 70 4.00 10.01 -0.52
CA LEU A 70 4.13 8.84 0.33
C LEU A 70 3.88 9.20 1.79
N ARG A 71 4.54 10.25 2.26
CA ARG A 71 4.39 10.69 3.66
C ARG A 71 2.97 11.10 3.97
N ARG A 72 2.34 11.83 3.06
CA ARG A 72 0.96 12.29 3.25
C ARG A 72 0.00 11.12 3.39
N ILE A 73 0.12 10.12 2.53
CA ILE A 73 -0.75 8.95 2.56
C ILE A 73 -0.50 8.12 3.82
N VAL A 74 0.77 7.86 4.14
CA VAL A 74 1.13 7.09 5.33
C VAL A 74 0.67 7.81 6.59
N GLU A 75 0.88 9.12 6.67
CA GLU A 75 0.47 9.91 7.82
C GLU A 75 -1.05 9.89 7.99
N SER A 76 -1.79 10.00 6.88
CA SER A 76 -3.24 9.93 6.91
C SER A 76 -3.73 8.59 7.46
N LEU A 77 -3.12 7.49 7.00
CA LEU A 77 -3.49 6.15 7.46
C LEU A 77 -3.13 5.94 8.92
N THR A 78 -1.90 6.27 9.29
CA THR A 78 -1.45 6.04 10.67
C THR A 78 -2.18 6.92 11.68
N SER A 79 -2.63 8.09 11.27
CA SER A 79 -3.43 8.96 12.15
C SER A 79 -4.77 8.34 12.48
N ARG A 80 -5.27 7.44 11.64
CA ARG A 80 -6.50 6.69 11.87
C ARG A 80 -6.28 5.35 12.56
N GLY A 81 -5.04 5.05 12.93
CA GLY A 81 -4.70 3.80 13.57
C GLY A 81 -4.44 2.64 12.59
N VAL A 82 -4.24 2.93 11.30
CA VAL A 82 -3.93 1.93 10.28
C VAL A 82 -2.42 1.84 10.13
N GLU A 83 -1.87 0.62 10.23
CA GLU A 83 -0.45 0.39 9.98
C GLU A 83 -0.23 0.22 8.48
N VAL A 84 0.98 0.55 8.00
CA VAL A 84 1.34 0.41 6.59
C VAL A 84 2.65 -0.38 6.52
N GLU A 85 2.62 -1.49 5.79
CA GLU A 85 3.79 -2.36 5.65
C GLU A 85 4.26 -2.42 4.21
N PHE A 86 5.56 -2.22 4.00
CA PHE A 86 6.21 -2.34 2.69
C PHE A 86 7.16 -3.53 2.73
N ILE A 87 6.87 -4.54 1.91
CA ILE A 87 7.60 -5.81 1.95
C ILE A 87 9.04 -5.66 1.49
N LYS A 88 9.25 -5.00 0.34
CA LYS A 88 10.57 -4.83 -0.24
C LYS A 88 11.52 -4.09 0.70
N GLU A 89 11.05 -3.02 1.31
CA GLU A 89 11.84 -2.21 2.21
C GLU A 89 11.89 -2.78 3.64
N SER A 90 11.06 -3.77 3.93
CA SER A 90 10.96 -4.40 5.26
C SER A 90 10.65 -3.36 6.35
N VAL A 91 9.68 -2.49 6.07
CA VAL A 91 9.33 -1.40 6.97
C VAL A 91 7.84 -1.45 7.28
N ILE A 92 7.51 -1.23 8.55
CA ILE A 92 6.13 -1.07 9.01
C ILE A 92 6.03 0.29 9.67
N PHE A 93 5.10 1.11 9.16
CA PHE A 93 4.83 2.41 9.76
C PHE A 93 3.56 2.36 10.59
N ASN A 94 3.61 2.98 11.77
CA ASN A 94 2.45 3.20 12.61
C ASN A 94 2.48 4.64 13.11
N GLY A 95 1.52 5.02 13.94
CA GLY A 95 1.43 6.40 14.41
C GLY A 95 2.66 6.93 15.11
N LYS A 96 3.54 6.04 15.55
CA LYS A 96 4.80 6.42 16.21
C LYS A 96 5.99 6.39 15.26
N SER A 97 5.94 5.53 14.25
CA SER A 97 7.09 5.22 13.38
C SER A 97 7.24 6.15 12.19
N TRP A 98 6.14 6.74 11.71
CA TRP A 98 6.23 7.52 10.47
C TRP A 98 7.17 8.72 10.58
N ARG A 99 7.45 9.17 11.81
CA ARG A 99 8.37 10.28 12.06
C ARG A 99 9.83 9.95 11.69
N HIS A 100 10.12 8.67 11.54
CA HIS A 100 11.45 8.19 11.19
C HIS A 100 11.62 7.93 9.70
N LEU A 101 10.67 8.34 8.88
CA LEU A 101 10.79 8.27 7.43
C LEU A 101 11.97 9.11 7.00
N PRO A 102 12.90 8.53 6.23
CA PRO A 102 14.06 9.28 5.74
C PRO A 102 13.67 10.40 4.77
#